data_7b3b8bb858259f2af3eadf796fccbe03
#
_entry.id   7b3b8bb858259f2af3eadf796fccbe03
#
_cell.length_a   1.000
_cell.length_b   1.000
_cell.length_c   1.000
_cell.angle_alpha   90.00
_cell.angle_beta   90.00
_cell.angle_gamma   90.00
#
_symmetry.space_group_name_H-M   'P 1'
#
loop_
_entity.id
_entity.type
_entity.pdbx_description
1 polymer ?
#
loop_
_entity_poly.entity_id
_entity_poly.type
_entity_poly.pdbx_seq_one_letter_code
_entity_poly.pdbx_strand_id
1 'polypeptide(L)'
;MTIAGQSLPFFYVSSTQLNVQLPWDLPAGANNVTVSGGGVSATATFNIVPAAPGIFLYGNNLAVAQSQDYTLNDVSHPAKAGAYVTVYLTGIGPLDNPVGLGQATPSQPLSSATISAQATVGGMPAYMSFIGMTPGSVGLAQADIQIPPALAPGTYPSKSRWDLSSATRHSSRRIEHGTVAV
;
A
#
# COMPACT_ATOMS: atom_id res chain seq x y z
N MET A 1 3.68 -17.50 -13.45
CA MET A 1 2.42 -16.74 -13.39
C MET A 1 2.49 -15.59 -14.36
N THR A 2 1.44 -15.35 -15.10
CA THR A 2 1.39 -14.27 -16.11
C THR A 2 0.10 -13.47 -15.98
N ILE A 3 0.15 -12.20 -16.38
CA ILE A 3 -1.02 -11.34 -16.58
C ILE A 3 -0.86 -10.59 -17.90
N ALA A 4 -1.90 -10.52 -18.71
CA ALA A 4 -1.84 -9.94 -20.05
C ALA A 4 -0.64 -10.44 -20.89
N GLY A 5 -0.23 -11.72 -20.71
CA GLY A 5 0.94 -12.31 -21.37
C GLY A 5 2.31 -11.97 -20.72
N GLN A 6 2.36 -11.09 -19.75
CA GLN A 6 3.60 -10.67 -19.07
C GLN A 6 3.88 -11.55 -17.85
N SER A 7 5.12 -12.04 -17.70
CA SER A 7 5.56 -12.78 -16.51
C SER A 7 5.69 -11.88 -15.30
N LEU A 8 5.23 -12.37 -14.14
CA LEU A 8 5.25 -11.64 -12.89
C LEU A 8 6.40 -12.09 -11.98
N PRO A 9 7.16 -11.17 -11.37
CA PRO A 9 8.12 -11.52 -10.32
C PRO A 9 7.40 -12.02 -9.07
N PHE A 10 8.00 -13.01 -8.42
CA PHE A 10 7.50 -13.57 -7.17
C PHE A 10 8.25 -13.00 -5.97
N PHE A 11 7.51 -12.58 -4.95
CA PHE A 11 8.04 -12.28 -3.62
C PHE A 11 7.98 -13.50 -2.70
N TYR A 12 6.97 -14.35 -2.90
CA TYR A 12 6.75 -15.53 -2.08
C TYR A 12 6.02 -16.62 -2.87
N VAL A 13 6.42 -17.86 -2.63
CA VAL A 13 5.81 -19.05 -3.24
C VAL A 13 5.66 -20.14 -2.19
N SER A 14 4.45 -20.66 -2.04
CA SER A 14 4.15 -21.84 -1.22
C SER A 14 3.09 -22.70 -1.91
N SER A 15 2.71 -23.81 -1.29
CA SER A 15 1.63 -24.68 -1.79
C SER A 15 0.25 -24.01 -1.77
N THR A 16 0.09 -22.93 -1.02
CA THR A 16 -1.23 -22.27 -0.79
C THR A 16 -1.25 -20.78 -1.14
N GLN A 17 -0.08 -20.18 -1.39
CA GLN A 17 0.02 -18.74 -1.59
C GLN A 17 1.13 -18.36 -2.57
N LEU A 18 0.82 -17.40 -3.44
CA LEU A 18 1.76 -16.73 -4.32
C LEU A 18 1.65 -15.22 -4.10
N ASN A 19 2.77 -14.56 -3.73
CA ASN A 19 2.82 -13.11 -3.71
C ASN A 19 3.64 -12.63 -4.90
N VAL A 20 3.06 -11.76 -5.70
CA VAL A 20 3.66 -11.27 -6.95
C VAL A 20 3.56 -9.75 -7.04
N GLN A 21 4.45 -9.15 -7.80
CA GLN A 21 4.31 -7.76 -8.19
C GLN A 21 3.47 -7.68 -9.46
N LEU A 22 2.43 -6.83 -9.45
CA LEU A 22 1.67 -6.50 -10.65
C LEU A 22 2.36 -5.36 -11.40
N PRO A 23 2.34 -5.36 -12.74
CA PRO A 23 2.73 -4.19 -13.53
C PRO A 23 1.88 -2.98 -13.16
N TRP A 24 2.49 -1.82 -13.10
CA TRP A 24 1.81 -0.56 -12.76
C TRP A 24 0.93 -0.04 -13.91
N ASP A 25 1.19 -0.48 -15.14
CA ASP A 25 0.55 -0.05 -16.39
C ASP A 25 -0.55 -0.99 -16.89
N LEU A 26 -1.03 -1.90 -16.04
CA LEU A 26 -2.15 -2.77 -16.39
C LEU A 26 -3.40 -1.95 -16.72
N PRO A 27 -4.12 -2.29 -17.79
CA PRO A 27 -5.34 -1.60 -18.16
C PRO A 27 -6.41 -1.78 -17.06
N ALA A 28 -7.14 -0.71 -16.76
CA ALA A 28 -8.27 -0.78 -15.86
C ALA A 28 -9.36 -1.71 -16.40
N GLY A 29 -10.09 -2.36 -15.51
CA GLY A 29 -11.15 -3.32 -15.84
C GLY A 29 -10.74 -4.76 -15.62
N ALA A 30 -11.42 -5.68 -16.28
CA ALA A 30 -11.23 -7.13 -16.12
C ALA A 30 -9.92 -7.59 -16.75
N ASN A 31 -9.09 -8.23 -15.94
CA ASN A 31 -7.81 -8.81 -16.35
C ASN A 31 -7.73 -10.28 -15.93
N ASN A 32 -7.16 -11.11 -16.79
CA ASN A 32 -6.95 -12.53 -16.50
C ASN A 32 -5.52 -12.75 -15.98
N VAL A 33 -5.43 -13.42 -14.85
CA VAL A 33 -4.17 -13.93 -14.32
C VAL A 33 -4.12 -15.45 -14.54
N THR A 34 -3.01 -15.94 -15.07
CA THR A 34 -2.78 -17.35 -15.28
C THR A 34 -1.59 -17.84 -14.46
N VAL A 35 -1.81 -18.88 -13.69
CA VAL A 35 -0.77 -19.61 -12.95
C VAL A 35 -0.54 -20.94 -13.65
N SER A 36 0.73 -21.24 -13.96
CA SER A 36 1.12 -22.50 -14.60
C SER A 36 2.28 -23.13 -13.84
N GLY A 37 2.25 -24.44 -13.68
CA GLY A 37 3.32 -25.21 -13.03
C GLY A 37 2.98 -26.70 -13.03
N GLY A 38 4.01 -27.56 -13.05
CA GLY A 38 3.81 -29.02 -13.00
C GLY A 38 2.93 -29.61 -14.09
N GLY A 39 2.87 -28.97 -15.26
CA GLY A 39 2.02 -29.43 -16.38
C GLY A 39 0.55 -29.02 -16.27
N VAL A 40 0.16 -28.28 -15.23
CA VAL A 40 -1.21 -27.76 -15.05
C VAL A 40 -1.25 -26.24 -15.14
N SER A 41 -2.42 -25.69 -15.46
CA SER A 41 -2.65 -24.25 -15.55
C SER A 41 -4.02 -23.91 -15.01
N ALA A 42 -4.12 -22.78 -14.30
CA ALA A 42 -5.37 -22.21 -13.81
C ALA A 42 -5.42 -20.73 -14.14
N THR A 43 -6.60 -20.23 -14.49
CA THR A 43 -6.83 -18.81 -14.81
C THR A 43 -7.96 -18.27 -13.94
N ALA A 44 -7.76 -17.08 -13.40
CA ALA A 44 -8.78 -16.32 -12.67
C ALA A 44 -8.86 -14.90 -13.24
N THR A 45 -10.05 -14.31 -13.14
CA THR A 45 -10.30 -12.93 -13.57
C THR A 45 -10.43 -12.02 -12.35
N PHE A 46 -9.82 -10.85 -12.39
CA PHE A 46 -9.98 -9.81 -11.39
C PHE A 46 -10.01 -8.42 -12.03
N ASN A 47 -10.55 -7.45 -11.32
CA ASN A 47 -10.66 -6.08 -11.82
C ASN A 47 -9.48 -5.23 -11.34
N ILE A 48 -8.80 -4.60 -12.28
CA ILE A 48 -7.86 -3.50 -12.01
C ILE A 48 -8.64 -2.20 -11.90
N VAL A 49 -8.39 -1.46 -10.86
CA VAL A 49 -8.89 -0.09 -10.63
C VAL A 49 -7.71 0.87 -10.55
N PRO A 50 -7.91 2.18 -10.80
CA PRO A 50 -6.81 3.15 -10.85
C PRO A 50 -5.95 3.17 -9.59
N ALA A 51 -6.55 2.95 -8.41
CA ALA A 51 -5.83 2.73 -7.16
C ALA A 51 -6.69 1.91 -6.20
N ALA A 52 -6.06 1.03 -5.44
CA ALA A 52 -6.66 0.19 -4.40
C ALA A 52 -5.65 0.00 -3.26
N PRO A 53 -5.34 1.07 -2.49
CA PRO A 53 -4.33 0.99 -1.45
C PRO A 53 -4.70 -0.02 -0.38
N GLY A 54 -3.74 -0.87 -0.03
CA GLY A 54 -3.83 -1.82 1.08
C GLY A 54 -2.64 -1.64 2.00
N ILE A 55 -2.88 -1.37 3.30
CA ILE A 55 -1.84 -1.25 4.30
C ILE A 55 -1.36 -2.66 4.66
N PHE A 56 -0.05 -2.86 4.76
CA PHE A 56 0.50 -4.10 5.30
C PHE A 56 0.23 -4.20 6.80
N LEU A 57 -0.20 -5.38 7.23
CA LEU A 57 -0.59 -5.65 8.61
C LEU A 57 0.31 -6.73 9.22
N TYR A 58 0.49 -6.68 10.54
CA TYR A 58 1.16 -7.73 11.31
C TYR A 58 0.44 -7.99 12.64
N GLY A 59 0.77 -9.11 13.29
CA GLY A 59 0.19 -9.46 14.58
C GLY A 59 -1.35 -9.40 14.57
N ASN A 60 -1.93 -8.69 15.52
CA ASN A 60 -3.38 -8.52 15.67
C ASN A 60 -3.91 -7.33 14.86
N ASN A 61 -3.68 -7.31 13.54
CA ASN A 61 -4.10 -6.26 12.62
C ASN A 61 -3.44 -4.88 12.90
N LEU A 62 -2.23 -4.86 13.43
CA LEU A 62 -1.45 -3.64 13.51
C LEU A 62 -0.91 -3.26 12.12
N ALA A 63 -0.98 -1.98 11.77
CA ALA A 63 -0.36 -1.48 10.55
C ALA A 63 1.16 -1.62 10.64
N VAL A 64 1.81 -2.07 9.56
CA VAL A 64 3.27 -1.99 9.45
C VAL A 64 3.62 -0.51 9.28
N ALA A 65 3.98 0.13 10.38
CA ALA A 65 4.34 1.52 10.45
C ALA A 65 5.61 1.71 11.29
N GLN A 66 6.45 2.65 10.93
CA GLN A 66 7.68 2.98 11.64
C GLN A 66 7.70 4.45 12.05
N SER A 67 8.20 4.70 13.24
CA SER A 67 8.56 6.04 13.70
C SER A 67 9.82 6.53 12.96
N GLN A 68 10.16 7.83 13.11
CA GLN A 68 11.33 8.42 12.45
C GLN A 68 12.68 7.81 12.86
N ASP A 69 12.73 7.14 14.01
CA ASP A 69 13.88 6.37 14.49
C ASP A 69 13.90 4.91 14.02
N TYR A 70 13.03 4.57 13.05
CA TYR A 70 12.82 3.22 12.51
C TYR A 70 12.24 2.21 13.51
N THR A 71 11.81 2.63 14.70
CA THR A 71 11.10 1.75 15.63
C THR A 71 9.73 1.39 15.05
N LEU A 72 9.40 0.09 15.08
CA LEU A 72 8.09 -0.39 14.66
C LEU A 72 7.02 0.14 15.63
N ASN A 73 5.97 0.72 15.07
CA ASN A 73 4.85 1.23 15.85
C ASN A 73 4.01 0.07 16.39
N ASP A 74 3.93 -0.04 17.71
CA ASP A 74 3.13 -1.03 18.43
C ASP A 74 2.66 -0.46 19.80
N VAL A 75 1.98 -1.29 20.57
CA VAL A 75 1.49 -0.87 21.92
C VAL A 75 2.61 -0.57 22.93
N SER A 76 3.82 -1.12 22.70
CA SER A 76 5.01 -0.88 23.54
C SER A 76 5.79 0.33 23.08
N HIS A 77 5.70 0.66 21.81
CA HIS A 77 6.38 1.78 21.15
C HIS A 77 5.37 2.61 20.34
N PRO A 78 4.41 3.26 21.00
CA PRO A 78 3.39 4.04 20.31
C PRO A 78 3.98 5.32 19.72
N ALA A 79 3.49 5.71 18.54
CA ALA A 79 3.83 7.00 17.97
C ALA A 79 3.24 8.14 18.81
N LYS A 80 3.97 9.21 18.97
CA LYS A 80 3.50 10.40 19.71
C LYS A 80 2.56 11.24 18.84
N ALA A 81 1.54 11.85 19.44
CA ALA A 81 0.72 12.86 18.78
C ALA A 81 1.62 13.99 18.22
N GLY A 82 1.38 14.38 16.97
CA GLY A 82 2.19 15.34 16.24
C GLY A 82 3.46 14.77 15.58
N ALA A 83 3.89 13.55 15.90
CA ALA A 83 5.03 12.89 15.25
C ALA A 83 4.67 12.37 13.87
N TYR A 84 5.68 12.18 13.03
CA TYR A 84 5.53 11.50 11.74
C TYR A 84 5.78 10.01 11.87
N VAL A 85 5.01 9.24 11.12
CA VAL A 85 5.21 7.80 10.92
C VAL A 85 5.19 7.47 9.44
N THR A 86 6.01 6.50 9.04
CA THR A 86 5.99 5.90 7.71
C THR A 86 5.14 4.64 7.75
N VAL A 87 4.03 4.64 7.02
CA VAL A 87 3.11 3.50 6.90
C VAL A 87 3.40 2.79 5.59
N TYR A 88 3.59 1.47 5.63
CA TYR A 88 3.85 0.66 4.44
C TYR A 88 2.56 0.10 3.85
N LEU A 89 2.45 0.20 2.51
CA LEU A 89 1.24 -0.15 1.77
C LEU A 89 1.55 -0.60 0.34
N THR A 90 0.52 -0.97 -0.38
CA THR A 90 0.56 -1.28 -1.82
C THR A 90 -0.63 -0.64 -2.53
N GLY A 91 -0.68 -0.72 -3.86
CA GLY A 91 -1.86 -0.32 -4.65
C GLY A 91 -2.10 1.19 -4.74
N ILE A 92 -1.07 2.01 -4.63
CA ILE A 92 -1.15 3.49 -4.61
C ILE A 92 -1.49 4.13 -5.97
N GLY A 93 -1.63 3.31 -7.03
CA GLY A 93 -1.98 3.78 -8.37
C GLY A 93 -0.78 4.23 -9.20
N PRO A 94 -1.02 5.07 -10.24
CA PRO A 94 0.03 5.53 -11.16
C PRO A 94 1.07 6.40 -10.46
N LEU A 95 2.30 6.35 -10.98
CA LEU A 95 3.47 7.05 -10.44
C LEU A 95 3.94 8.13 -11.43
N ASP A 96 4.47 9.23 -10.90
CA ASP A 96 5.14 10.29 -11.71
C ASP A 96 6.46 9.79 -12.31
N ASN A 97 7.21 8.95 -11.57
CA ASN A 97 8.42 8.28 -12.02
C ASN A 97 8.23 6.76 -11.92
N PRO A 98 7.71 6.09 -12.97
CA PRO A 98 7.44 4.65 -12.93
C PRO A 98 8.70 3.82 -12.72
N VAL A 99 8.60 2.80 -11.86
CA VAL A 99 9.69 1.84 -11.57
C VAL A 99 9.45 0.55 -12.35
N GLY A 100 10.49 0.02 -12.97
CA GLY A 100 10.40 -1.22 -13.74
C GLY A 100 9.98 -2.41 -12.86
N LEU A 101 9.25 -3.34 -13.45
CA LEU A 101 8.78 -4.55 -12.78
C LEU A 101 9.97 -5.36 -12.23
N GLY A 102 9.94 -5.70 -10.95
CA GLY A 102 11.03 -6.41 -10.26
C GLY A 102 12.27 -5.55 -9.95
N GLN A 103 12.23 -4.25 -10.20
CA GLN A 103 13.35 -3.36 -9.91
C GLN A 103 13.16 -2.64 -8.57
N ALA A 104 14.28 -2.38 -7.90
CA ALA A 104 14.30 -1.56 -6.71
C ALA A 104 14.00 -0.09 -7.06
N THR A 105 13.20 0.56 -6.25
CA THR A 105 12.87 1.98 -6.42
C THR A 105 14.11 2.85 -6.21
N PRO A 106 14.47 3.75 -7.14
CA PRO A 106 15.58 4.67 -6.96
C PRO A 106 15.31 5.65 -5.81
N SER A 107 16.36 6.12 -5.17
CA SER A 107 16.25 7.18 -4.16
C SER A 107 16.09 8.57 -4.78
N GLN A 108 16.42 8.72 -6.07
CA GLN A 108 16.33 9.96 -6.85
C GLN A 108 16.12 9.64 -8.34
N PRO A 109 15.16 10.28 -9.04
CA PRO A 109 14.05 11.02 -8.43
C PRO A 109 13.12 10.09 -7.65
N LEU A 110 12.39 10.61 -6.67
CA LEU A 110 11.37 9.83 -5.96
C LEU A 110 10.23 9.44 -6.92
N SER A 111 9.60 8.31 -6.66
CA SER A 111 8.43 7.82 -7.40
C SER A 111 7.18 8.07 -6.56
N SER A 112 6.49 9.19 -6.82
CA SER A 112 5.31 9.60 -6.06
C SER A 112 4.02 9.19 -6.75
N ALA A 113 2.97 8.93 -5.97
CA ALA A 113 1.63 8.68 -6.51
C ALA A 113 1.07 9.96 -7.14
N THR A 114 0.46 9.83 -8.33
CA THR A 114 -0.15 10.96 -9.06
C THR A 114 -1.62 11.19 -8.68
N ILE A 115 -2.24 10.24 -7.96
CA ILE A 115 -3.60 10.35 -7.48
C ILE A 115 -3.59 11.00 -6.10
N SER A 116 -4.47 12.00 -5.90
CA SER A 116 -4.66 12.60 -4.57
C SER A 116 -5.11 11.57 -3.56
N ALA A 117 -4.47 11.57 -2.41
CA ALA A 117 -4.77 10.68 -1.31
C ALA A 117 -4.98 11.49 -0.02
N GLN A 118 -5.81 10.96 0.88
CA GLN A 118 -6.06 11.53 2.20
C GLN A 118 -5.85 10.45 3.26
N ALA A 119 -5.32 10.85 4.41
CA ALA A 119 -5.12 9.96 5.54
C ALA A 119 -6.00 10.38 6.73
N THR A 120 -6.45 9.40 7.49
CA THR A 120 -7.06 9.63 8.81
C THR A 120 -6.44 8.69 9.84
N VAL A 121 -6.27 9.15 11.06
CA VAL A 121 -5.86 8.34 12.21
C VAL A 121 -6.88 8.56 13.32
N GLY A 122 -7.46 7.48 13.84
CA GLY A 122 -8.52 7.59 14.84
C GLY A 122 -9.77 8.36 14.37
N GLY A 123 -10.01 8.41 13.05
CA GLY A 123 -11.10 9.17 12.45
C GLY A 123 -10.81 10.67 12.27
N MET A 124 -9.65 11.15 12.72
CA MET A 124 -9.21 12.54 12.53
C MET A 124 -8.35 12.65 11.26
N PRO A 125 -8.50 13.73 10.46
CA PRO A 125 -7.64 13.98 9.32
C PRO A 125 -6.16 14.04 9.76
N ALA A 126 -5.30 13.35 9.00
CA ALA A 126 -3.86 13.34 9.22
C ALA A 126 -3.16 14.00 8.03
N TYR A 127 -2.21 14.87 8.32
CA TYR A 127 -1.38 15.44 7.26
C TYR A 127 -0.48 14.37 6.66
N MET A 128 -0.44 14.28 5.34
CA MET A 128 0.41 13.37 4.59
C MET A 128 1.45 14.20 3.82
N SER A 129 2.72 14.01 4.16
CA SER A 129 3.82 14.73 3.52
C SER A 129 4.31 14.02 2.24
N PHE A 130 4.11 12.69 2.16
CA PHE A 130 4.52 11.88 1.02
C PHE A 130 3.63 10.66 0.86
N ILE A 131 3.39 10.25 -0.38
CA ILE A 131 2.90 8.93 -0.75
C ILE A 131 3.58 8.52 -2.05
N GLY A 132 4.26 7.39 -2.05
CA GLY A 132 5.03 6.92 -3.19
C GLY A 132 5.68 5.56 -2.94
N MET A 133 6.56 5.17 -3.84
CA MET A 133 7.32 3.94 -3.69
C MET A 133 8.45 4.13 -2.68
N THR A 134 8.70 3.12 -1.87
CA THR A 134 9.78 3.11 -0.87
C THR A 134 11.14 2.96 -1.56
N PRO A 135 12.05 3.96 -1.43
CA PRO A 135 13.39 3.87 -2.02
C PRO A 135 14.15 2.60 -1.58
N GLY A 136 14.86 1.98 -2.52
CA GLY A 136 15.61 0.75 -2.30
C GLY A 136 14.76 -0.54 -2.24
N SER A 137 13.44 -0.43 -2.23
CA SER A 137 12.53 -1.58 -2.17
C SER A 137 11.92 -1.90 -3.52
N VAL A 138 11.54 -3.18 -3.71
CA VAL A 138 10.84 -3.65 -4.91
C VAL A 138 9.35 -3.73 -4.60
N GLY A 139 8.50 -3.00 -5.34
CA GLY A 139 7.04 -3.10 -5.26
C GLY A 139 6.41 -2.69 -3.91
N LEU A 140 7.20 -2.09 -3.00
CA LEU A 140 6.73 -1.59 -1.72
C LEU A 140 6.44 -0.09 -1.82
N ALA A 141 5.28 0.34 -1.37
CA ALA A 141 4.93 1.74 -1.24
C ALA A 141 4.93 2.18 0.24
N GLN A 142 5.09 3.49 0.45
CA GLN A 142 4.99 4.12 1.77
C GLN A 142 4.15 5.39 1.71
N ALA A 143 3.58 5.74 2.85
CA ALA A 143 2.98 7.04 3.11
C ALA A 143 3.56 7.60 4.41
N ASP A 144 4.09 8.82 4.34
CA ASP A 144 4.60 9.53 5.52
C ASP A 144 3.50 10.45 6.03
N ILE A 145 2.94 10.11 7.18
CA ILE A 145 1.80 10.81 7.78
C ILE A 145 2.16 11.38 9.16
N GLN A 146 1.58 12.53 9.47
CA GLN A 146 1.68 13.11 10.81
C GLN A 146 0.49 12.62 11.65
N ILE A 147 0.78 12.04 12.81
CA ILE A 147 -0.25 11.71 13.80
C ILE A 147 -0.95 13.02 14.22
N PRO A 148 -2.29 13.10 14.16
CA PRO A 148 -2.97 14.35 14.52
C PRO A 148 -2.56 14.82 15.93
N PRO A 149 -2.12 16.08 16.09
CA PRO A 149 -1.63 16.57 17.39
C PRO A 149 -2.68 16.55 18.51
N ALA A 150 -3.96 16.59 18.14
CA ALA A 150 -5.08 16.55 19.08
C ALA A 150 -5.57 15.12 19.39
N LEU A 151 -4.93 14.09 18.80
CA LEU A 151 -5.32 12.71 19.05
C LEU A 151 -4.88 12.27 20.45
N ALA A 152 -5.82 11.79 21.27
CA ALA A 152 -5.51 11.29 22.60
C ALA A 152 -4.64 10.03 22.51
N PRO A 153 -3.81 9.70 23.53
CA PRO A 153 -3.12 8.41 23.58
C PRO A 153 -4.09 7.24 23.54
N GLY A 154 -3.77 6.20 22.77
CA GLY A 154 -4.61 5.01 22.64
C GLY A 154 -4.23 4.14 21.45
N THR A 155 -4.86 2.97 21.39
CA THR A 155 -4.77 2.12 20.19
C THR A 155 -6.01 2.36 19.35
N TYR A 156 -5.80 2.92 18.18
CA TYR A 156 -6.88 3.26 17.27
C TYR A 156 -6.96 2.19 16.19
N PRO A 157 -8.11 1.48 16.05
CA PRO A 157 -8.33 0.72 14.83
C PRO A 157 -8.23 1.72 13.68
N SER A 158 -7.22 1.59 12.86
CA SER A 158 -7.11 2.40 11.67
C SER A 158 -8.20 1.93 10.70
N LYS A 159 -9.38 2.45 10.87
CA LYS A 159 -10.27 2.67 9.74
C LYS A 159 -9.67 3.85 8.97
N SER A 160 -8.46 3.68 8.48
CA SER A 160 -7.89 4.63 7.54
C SER A 160 -8.75 4.50 6.29
N ARG A 161 -9.73 5.34 6.23
CA ARG A 161 -10.44 5.64 5.03
C ARG A 161 -9.48 6.43 4.17
N TRP A 162 -8.65 5.73 3.43
CA TRP A 162 -7.92 6.30 2.33
C TRP A 162 -8.97 6.57 1.25
N ASP A 163 -9.65 7.71 1.33
CA ASP A 163 -10.46 8.21 0.25
C ASP A 163 -9.49 8.72 -0.82
N LEU A 164 -9.08 7.81 -1.70
CA LEU A 164 -8.47 8.19 -2.96
C LEU A 164 -9.60 8.72 -3.84
N SER A 165 -9.96 9.98 -3.66
CA SER A 165 -10.83 10.67 -4.58
C SER A 165 -9.98 11.07 -5.79
N SER A 166 -10.01 10.26 -6.86
CA SER A 166 -9.72 10.82 -8.18
C SER A 166 -10.78 11.89 -8.48
N ALA A 167 -10.40 12.97 -9.15
CA ALA A 167 -11.30 14.04 -9.56
C ALA A 167 -12.40 13.60 -10.55
N THR A 168 -12.63 12.30 -10.72
CA THR A 168 -13.69 11.70 -11.52
C THR A 168 -14.53 10.84 -10.60
N ARG A 169 -15.76 11.29 -10.36
CA ARG A 169 -16.79 10.59 -9.58
C ARG A 169 -16.93 9.15 -10.08
N HIS A 170 -16.56 8.15 -9.26
CA HIS A 170 -17.28 6.87 -9.13
C HIS A 170 -16.71 6.02 -7.98
N SER A 171 -17.63 5.63 -7.11
CA SER A 171 -17.56 4.58 -6.07
C SER A 171 -16.38 4.62 -5.09
N SER A 172 -16.64 5.16 -3.91
CA SER A 172 -15.90 4.88 -2.67
C SER A 172 -15.94 3.37 -2.37
N ARG A 173 -14.82 2.65 -2.53
CA ARG A 173 -14.65 1.32 -1.94
C ARG A 173 -13.89 1.43 -0.64
N ARG A 174 -14.43 0.82 0.40
CA ARG A 174 -13.80 0.61 1.70
C ARG A 174 -12.56 -0.26 1.52
N ILE A 175 -11.42 0.21 1.98
CA ILE A 175 -10.19 -0.56 2.05
C ILE A 175 -9.96 -1.00 3.50
N GLU A 176 -9.44 -2.22 3.66
CA GLU A 176 -9.34 -2.93 4.92
C GLU A 176 -8.41 -2.26 5.96
N HIS A 177 -8.63 -2.61 7.20
CA HIS A 177 -8.30 -1.91 8.42
C HIS A 177 -6.93 -2.32 8.98
N GLY A 178 -6.02 -1.38 9.19
CA GLY A 178 -4.87 -1.56 10.05
C GLY A 178 -4.98 -0.68 11.30
N THR A 179 -4.40 -1.07 12.41
CA THR A 179 -4.44 -0.33 13.68
C THR A 179 -3.10 0.38 13.89
N VAL A 180 -3.13 1.67 14.21
CA VAL A 180 -1.95 2.44 14.62
C VAL A 180 -2.03 2.67 16.12
N ALA A 181 -0.95 2.37 16.85
CA ALA A 181 -0.82 2.74 18.26
C ALA A 181 -0.31 4.17 18.38
N VAL A 182 -0.96 4.98 19.21
CA VAL A 182 -0.64 6.39 19.49
C VAL A 182 -0.44 6.60 20.97
#